data_403b5287444f0dca6497588d2d2ad963
#
_entry.id   403b5287444f0dca6497588d2d2ad963
#
_cell.length_a   1.000
_cell.length_b   1.000
_cell.length_c   1.000
_cell.angle_alpha   90.00
_cell.angle_beta   90.00
_cell.angle_gamma   90.00
#
_symmetry.space_group_name_H-M   'P 1'
#
loop_
_entity.id
_entity.type
_entity.pdbx_description
1 polymer ?
#
loop_
_entity_poly.entity_id
_entity_poly.type
_entity_poly.pdbx_seq_one_letter_code
_entity_poly.pdbx_strand_id
1 'polypeptide(L)'
;MPLFSLHRLFIAGLATLCLCTALSAQAEETVRIGYQKSSTLITLLKTQGTLEKALKADGIDVTWHEFPSGLPLLEALNVGNVDISADVADTVPIFAQAAQAKLTYFAQEAPSPQAQAIVVRKDSPIQQLADLKGKKIAVTKAAGTHYLLIAALNKAGLAFSDIEPAYLTPADGRAAFENNKVDAWVTWEPFLTSVQRQLPTRTLADGTGLASYKRYYLTGTPYAKAHPEVLKLVYEQLHQAGEWVKSHPRDAAKVLGPLWGNLDVETVEAANAHRSYEVRPVTLDQLGEQQKIADAFFKAGLLPKAVDAQDVQVWKP
;
A
#
# COMPACT_ATOMS: atom_id res chain seq x y z
N MET A 1 -81.62 -42.34 37.68
CA MET A 1 -81.08 -43.72 37.80
C MET A 1 -80.79 -44.24 36.39
N PRO A 2 -79.81 -45.00 36.13
CA PRO A 2 -78.48 -45.09 36.69
C PRO A 2 -77.31 -44.98 35.64
N LEU A 3 -76.19 -44.85 36.14
CA LEU A 3 -74.91 -45.70 36.04
C LEU A 3 -74.05 -45.51 34.83
N PHE A 4 -72.98 -44.83 35.02
CA PHE A 4 -71.55 -45.24 35.05
C PHE A 4 -71.00 -46.13 33.96
N SER A 5 -70.00 -45.64 33.27
CA SER A 5 -68.74 -46.45 33.14
C SER A 5 -67.57 -45.53 32.79
N LEU A 6 -66.56 -45.52 33.64
CA LEU A 6 -65.23 -44.97 33.44
C LEU A 6 -64.47 -45.89 32.44
N HIS A 7 -63.94 -45.26 31.40
CA HIS A 7 -62.80 -45.87 30.70
C HIS A 7 -61.62 -44.89 30.67
N ARG A 8 -60.61 -45.23 31.45
CA ARG A 8 -59.32 -44.62 31.43
C ARG A 8 -58.58 -45.11 30.19
N LEU A 9 -58.32 -44.23 29.23
CA LEU A 9 -57.31 -44.48 28.20
C LEU A 9 -56.03 -43.80 28.60
N PHE A 10 -54.99 -44.59 28.87
CA PHE A 10 -53.60 -44.16 28.91
C PHE A 10 -53.14 -43.79 27.52
N ILE A 11 -52.91 -42.48 27.27
CA ILE A 11 -52.16 -42.06 26.11
C ILE A 11 -50.71 -41.85 26.57
N ALA A 12 -49.84 -42.81 26.19
CA ALA A 12 -48.40 -42.67 26.29
C ALA A 12 -47.93 -41.61 25.29
N GLY A 13 -47.62 -40.41 25.77
CA GLY A 13 -47.05 -39.39 24.95
C GLY A 13 -45.55 -39.72 24.66
N LEU A 14 -45.30 -40.08 23.41
CA LEU A 14 -43.96 -40.22 22.87
C LEU A 14 -43.39 -38.80 22.66
N ALA A 15 -42.65 -38.25 23.63
CA ALA A 15 -41.88 -37.03 23.49
C ALA A 15 -40.72 -37.28 22.54
N THR A 16 -40.91 -37.04 21.24
CA THR A 16 -39.83 -36.99 20.27
C THR A 16 -38.97 -35.77 20.53
N LEU A 17 -37.86 -35.96 21.21
CA LEU A 17 -36.83 -34.94 21.46
C LEU A 17 -36.13 -34.67 20.13
N CYS A 18 -36.64 -33.71 19.34
CA CYS A 18 -35.90 -33.17 18.22
C CYS A 18 -34.65 -32.43 18.75
N LEU A 19 -33.52 -33.13 18.81
CA LEU A 19 -32.20 -32.49 18.90
C LEU A 19 -32.02 -31.71 17.59
N CYS A 20 -32.43 -30.45 17.56
CA CYS A 20 -31.94 -29.49 16.60
C CYS A 20 -30.46 -29.27 16.90
N THR A 21 -29.58 -30.07 16.27
CA THR A 21 -28.20 -29.69 16.11
C THR A 21 -28.22 -28.40 15.26
N ALA A 22 -28.22 -27.24 15.93
CA ALA A 22 -27.87 -25.98 15.28
C ALA A 22 -26.42 -26.17 14.81
N LEU A 23 -26.27 -26.60 13.53
CA LEU A 23 -25.04 -26.30 12.82
C LEU A 23 -24.98 -24.77 12.82
N SER A 24 -24.17 -24.24 13.71
CA SER A 24 -23.71 -22.87 13.61
C SER A 24 -23.02 -22.82 12.25
N ALA A 25 -23.70 -22.30 11.25
CA ALA A 25 -23.05 -21.85 10.04
C ALA A 25 -22.05 -20.76 10.53
N GLN A 26 -20.83 -21.17 10.75
CA GLN A 26 -19.75 -20.24 11.06
C GLN A 26 -19.67 -19.38 9.82
N ALA A 27 -20.10 -18.12 9.94
CA ALA A 27 -19.97 -17.19 8.84
C ALA A 27 -18.49 -17.24 8.43
N GLU A 28 -18.25 -17.61 7.18
CA GLU A 28 -16.90 -17.70 6.63
C GLU A 28 -16.26 -16.33 6.80
N GLU A 29 -15.20 -16.27 7.58
CA GLU A 29 -14.50 -15.03 7.87
C GLU A 29 -13.82 -14.54 6.59
N THR A 30 -13.91 -13.25 6.31
CA THR A 30 -13.32 -12.66 5.09
C THR A 30 -12.33 -11.59 5.47
N VAL A 31 -11.09 -11.72 5.01
CA VAL A 31 -10.10 -10.64 5.05
C VAL A 31 -10.13 -9.83 3.76
N ARG A 32 -10.31 -8.52 3.88
CA ARG A 32 -10.36 -7.57 2.76
C ARG A 32 -9.00 -6.89 2.63
N ILE A 33 -8.30 -7.17 1.52
CA ILE A 33 -6.96 -6.62 1.27
C ILE A 33 -7.04 -5.52 0.22
N GLY A 34 -6.66 -4.31 0.62
CA GLY A 34 -6.51 -3.18 -0.29
C GLY A 34 -5.09 -3.11 -0.86
N TYR A 35 -4.96 -2.81 -2.15
CA TYR A 35 -3.67 -2.72 -2.81
C TYR A 35 -3.66 -1.65 -3.90
N GLN A 36 -2.47 -1.18 -4.28
CA GLN A 36 -2.26 -0.32 -5.43
C GLN A 36 -1.86 -1.17 -6.64
N LYS A 37 -2.18 -0.72 -7.85
CA LYS A 37 -1.73 -1.39 -9.07
C LYS A 37 -0.21 -1.65 -9.09
N SER A 38 0.58 -0.78 -8.48
CA SER A 38 2.04 -0.90 -8.34
C SER A 38 2.52 -1.75 -7.15
N SER A 39 1.61 -2.32 -6.37
CA SER A 39 1.95 -3.22 -5.25
C SER A 39 2.44 -4.57 -5.79
N THR A 40 3.75 -4.83 -5.70
CA THR A 40 4.37 -5.99 -6.34
C THR A 40 4.05 -7.29 -5.61
N LEU A 41 4.41 -7.38 -4.33
CA LEU A 41 4.33 -8.64 -3.58
C LEU A 41 2.89 -9.12 -3.41
N ILE A 42 1.98 -8.23 -3.04
CA ILE A 42 0.55 -8.54 -2.93
C ILE A 42 -0.06 -8.95 -4.28
N THR A 43 0.32 -8.30 -5.37
CA THR A 43 -0.16 -8.67 -6.71
C THR A 43 0.30 -10.07 -7.11
N LEU A 44 1.53 -10.45 -6.74
CA LEU A 44 2.03 -11.81 -6.95
C LEU A 44 1.25 -12.83 -6.11
N LEU A 45 1.08 -12.60 -4.81
CA LEU A 45 0.31 -13.47 -3.92
C LEU A 45 -1.12 -13.69 -4.43
N LYS A 46 -1.80 -12.59 -4.83
CA LYS A 46 -3.12 -12.62 -5.45
C LYS A 46 -3.13 -13.48 -6.72
N THR A 47 -2.18 -13.24 -7.63
CA THR A 47 -2.16 -13.94 -8.94
C THR A 47 -1.84 -15.44 -8.78
N GLN A 48 -1.00 -15.78 -7.83
CA GLN A 48 -0.63 -17.16 -7.54
C GLN A 48 -1.66 -17.89 -6.65
N GLY A 49 -2.57 -17.14 -5.99
CA GLY A 49 -3.56 -17.70 -5.07
C GLY A 49 -2.94 -18.34 -3.82
N THR A 50 -1.72 -17.94 -3.47
CA THR A 50 -0.99 -18.54 -2.34
C THR A 50 -1.56 -18.09 -1.00
N LEU A 51 -1.94 -16.81 -0.90
CA LEU A 51 -2.54 -16.28 0.32
C LEU A 51 -3.94 -16.85 0.57
N GLU A 52 -4.77 -16.96 -0.48
CA GLU A 52 -6.09 -17.58 -0.39
C GLU A 52 -6.00 -19.02 0.08
N LYS A 53 -5.05 -19.79 -0.48
CA LYS A 53 -4.84 -21.20 -0.07
C LYS A 53 -4.40 -21.29 1.38
N ALA A 54 -3.52 -20.41 1.83
CA ALA A 54 -3.00 -20.41 3.19
C ALA A 54 -4.11 -20.08 4.19
N LEU A 55 -4.90 -19.02 3.95
CA LEU A 55 -5.98 -18.59 4.83
C LEU A 55 -7.20 -19.51 4.80
N LYS A 56 -7.45 -20.18 3.67
CA LYS A 56 -8.58 -21.14 3.56
C LYS A 56 -8.46 -22.32 4.52
N ALA A 57 -7.25 -22.70 4.90
CA ALA A 57 -7.03 -23.73 5.91
C ALA A 57 -7.64 -23.35 7.27
N ASP A 58 -7.71 -22.06 7.57
CA ASP A 58 -8.29 -21.50 8.79
C ASP A 58 -9.75 -21.05 8.59
N GLY A 59 -10.37 -21.35 7.43
CA GLY A 59 -11.76 -20.98 7.11
C GLY A 59 -11.92 -19.50 6.75
N ILE A 60 -10.85 -18.83 6.33
CA ILE A 60 -10.84 -17.39 6.00
C ILE A 60 -10.77 -17.22 4.49
N ASP A 61 -11.72 -16.46 3.95
CA ASP A 61 -11.70 -16.04 2.55
C ASP A 61 -10.95 -14.71 2.36
N VAL A 62 -10.41 -14.48 1.16
CA VAL A 62 -9.70 -13.25 0.80
C VAL A 62 -10.46 -12.51 -0.29
N THR A 63 -10.63 -11.20 -0.10
CA THR A 63 -11.10 -10.30 -1.15
C THR A 63 -10.08 -9.20 -1.43
N TRP A 64 -10.00 -8.77 -2.68
CA TRP A 64 -8.99 -7.85 -3.17
C TRP A 64 -9.62 -6.56 -3.68
N HIS A 65 -9.10 -5.41 -3.22
CA HIS A 65 -9.63 -4.09 -3.54
C HIS A 65 -8.50 -3.21 -4.08
N GLU A 66 -8.60 -2.80 -5.35
CA GLU A 66 -7.58 -1.98 -6.01
C GLU A 66 -7.84 -0.49 -5.79
N PHE A 67 -6.78 0.27 -5.51
CA PHE A 67 -6.79 1.72 -5.31
C PHE A 67 -5.78 2.41 -6.23
N PRO A 68 -6.04 3.66 -6.66
CA PRO A 68 -5.15 4.39 -7.55
C PRO A 68 -3.84 4.84 -6.88
N SER A 69 -3.84 4.99 -5.54
CA SER A 69 -2.67 5.39 -4.76
C SER A 69 -2.84 5.02 -3.27
N GLY A 70 -1.79 5.21 -2.47
CA GLY A 70 -1.79 4.85 -1.06
C GLY A 70 -2.74 5.67 -0.19
N LEU A 71 -2.96 6.96 -0.48
CA LEU A 71 -3.83 7.80 0.36
C LEU A 71 -5.28 7.27 0.40
N PRO A 72 -5.99 7.10 -0.73
CA PRO A 72 -7.34 6.53 -0.71
C PRO A 72 -7.38 5.10 -0.17
N LEU A 73 -6.30 4.32 -0.29
CA LEU A 73 -6.19 3.01 0.34
C LEU A 73 -6.22 3.12 1.87
N LEU A 74 -5.42 4.00 2.48
CA LEU A 74 -5.44 4.17 3.94
C LEU A 74 -6.69 4.88 4.45
N GLU A 75 -7.35 5.70 3.64
CA GLU A 75 -8.68 6.24 3.94
C GLU A 75 -9.71 5.10 4.03
N ALA A 76 -9.71 4.16 3.07
CA ALA A 76 -10.57 2.98 3.10
C ALA A 76 -10.27 2.05 4.30
N LEU A 77 -8.99 1.89 4.66
CA LEU A 77 -8.57 1.16 5.85
C LEU A 77 -9.08 1.82 7.14
N ASN A 78 -8.98 3.15 7.23
CA ASN A 78 -9.40 3.91 8.40
C ASN A 78 -10.91 3.81 8.67
N VAL A 79 -11.73 3.74 7.62
CA VAL A 79 -13.19 3.58 7.75
C VAL A 79 -13.66 2.12 7.77
N GLY A 80 -12.73 1.16 7.76
CA GLY A 80 -13.03 -0.27 7.85
C GLY A 80 -13.57 -0.90 6.56
N ASN A 81 -13.34 -0.30 5.39
CA ASN A 81 -13.70 -0.89 4.11
C ASN A 81 -12.70 -1.94 3.63
N VAL A 82 -11.47 -1.89 4.13
CA VAL A 82 -10.44 -2.93 4.00
C VAL A 82 -9.84 -3.23 5.38
N ASP A 83 -9.29 -4.42 5.57
CA ASP A 83 -8.71 -4.88 6.84
C ASP A 83 -7.18 -4.77 6.83
N ILE A 84 -6.58 -5.01 5.69
CA ILE A 84 -5.13 -4.97 5.48
C ILE A 84 -4.83 -4.08 4.28
N SER A 85 -3.88 -3.16 4.45
CA SER A 85 -3.27 -2.39 3.38
C SER A 85 -2.01 -3.09 2.90
N ALA A 86 -1.93 -3.35 1.60
CA ALA A 86 -0.67 -3.63 0.93
C ALA A 86 0.33 -2.46 1.12
N ASP A 87 1.51 -2.64 0.57
CA ASP A 87 2.59 -1.68 0.68
C ASP A 87 2.19 -0.25 0.22
N VAL A 88 2.31 0.69 1.13
CA VAL A 88 2.21 2.12 0.85
C VAL A 88 3.54 2.81 1.14
N ALA A 89 3.82 3.90 0.45
CA ALA A 89 5.03 4.69 0.71
C ALA A 89 5.00 5.31 2.12
N ASP A 90 6.17 5.54 2.67
CA ASP A 90 6.44 6.06 4.01
C ASP A 90 5.71 7.38 4.37
N THR A 91 5.37 8.20 3.41
CA THR A 91 4.56 9.41 3.58
C THR A 91 3.10 9.14 3.92
N VAL A 92 2.51 8.10 3.34
CA VAL A 92 1.05 7.89 3.43
C VAL A 92 0.56 7.68 4.86
N PRO A 93 1.25 6.89 5.71
CA PRO A 93 0.86 6.75 7.11
C PRO A 93 0.89 8.04 7.90
N ILE A 94 1.77 9.00 7.57
CA ILE A 94 1.83 10.31 8.22
C ILE A 94 0.55 11.11 7.97
N PHE A 95 0.03 11.10 6.73
CA PHE A 95 -1.24 11.74 6.41
C PHE A 95 -2.43 11.06 7.10
N ALA A 96 -2.43 9.74 7.15
CA ALA A 96 -3.46 8.98 7.87
C ALA A 96 -3.43 9.29 9.38
N GLN A 97 -2.24 9.37 9.97
CA GLN A 97 -2.06 9.74 11.39
C GLN A 97 -2.49 11.19 11.66
N ALA A 98 -2.20 12.13 10.75
CA ALA A 98 -2.69 13.51 10.84
C ALA A 98 -4.23 13.57 10.82
N ALA A 99 -4.88 12.63 10.13
CA ALA A 99 -6.32 12.41 10.11
C ALA A 99 -6.83 11.54 11.30
N GLN A 100 -5.98 11.25 12.29
CA GLN A 100 -6.30 10.47 13.50
C GLN A 100 -6.69 9.00 13.23
N ALA A 101 -6.24 8.42 12.13
CA ALA A 101 -6.43 7.01 11.83
C ALA A 101 -5.74 6.12 12.88
N LYS A 102 -6.45 5.08 13.34
CA LYS A 102 -5.92 4.10 14.30
C LYS A 102 -5.29 2.94 13.55
N LEU A 103 -4.03 3.10 13.19
CA LEU A 103 -3.28 2.16 12.37
C LEU A 103 -2.23 1.40 13.19
N THR A 104 -1.96 0.19 12.74
CA THR A 104 -0.87 -0.66 13.22
C THR A 104 0.03 -1.01 12.04
N TYR A 105 1.32 -0.74 12.17
CA TYR A 105 2.34 -1.18 11.23
C TYR A 105 2.67 -2.64 11.50
N PHE A 106 2.57 -3.51 10.51
CA PHE A 106 2.90 -4.92 10.73
C PHE A 106 4.09 -5.43 9.90
N ALA A 107 4.41 -4.77 8.79
CA ALA A 107 5.61 -5.07 8.00
C ALA A 107 6.14 -3.83 7.29
N GLN A 108 7.40 -3.86 6.90
CA GLN A 108 8.04 -2.87 6.06
C GLN A 108 8.93 -3.52 5.00
N GLU A 109 9.14 -2.83 3.89
CA GLU A 109 10.24 -3.15 2.97
C GLU A 109 11.45 -2.25 3.28
N ALA A 110 12.65 -2.81 3.16
CA ALA A 110 13.89 -2.04 3.29
C ALA A 110 13.95 -0.89 2.27
N PRO A 111 14.75 0.15 2.52
CA PRO A 111 14.85 1.33 1.66
C PRO A 111 15.08 1.02 0.18
N SER A 112 14.41 1.78 -0.70
CA SER A 112 14.49 1.65 -2.16
C SER A 112 14.55 3.04 -2.83
N PRO A 113 15.56 3.87 -2.53
CA PRO A 113 15.59 5.27 -2.95
C PRO A 113 15.56 5.45 -4.48
N GLN A 114 16.12 4.51 -5.24
CA GLN A 114 16.13 4.54 -6.70
C GLN A 114 14.78 4.17 -7.33
N ALA A 115 13.83 3.65 -6.55
CA ALA A 115 12.50 3.29 -7.06
C ALA A 115 11.58 4.49 -7.25
N GLN A 116 12.08 5.71 -7.13
CA GLN A 116 11.37 6.96 -7.40
C GLN A 116 12.33 8.03 -7.93
N ALA A 117 11.81 8.91 -8.78
CA ALA A 117 12.64 9.99 -9.35
C ALA A 117 11.81 11.19 -9.79
N ILE A 118 12.49 12.33 -9.93
CA ILE A 118 12.05 13.51 -10.65
C ILE A 118 12.57 13.38 -12.08
N VAL A 119 11.68 13.29 -13.04
CA VAL A 119 12.03 13.19 -14.46
C VAL A 119 11.61 14.43 -15.23
N VAL A 120 12.43 14.81 -16.21
CA VAL A 120 12.17 15.86 -17.19
C VAL A 120 12.34 15.28 -18.59
N ARG A 121 11.78 15.92 -19.61
CA ARG A 121 12.05 15.57 -21.00
C ARG A 121 13.52 15.82 -21.33
N LYS A 122 14.07 15.04 -22.23
CA LYS A 122 15.50 15.11 -22.59
C LYS A 122 15.90 16.49 -23.10
N ASP A 123 15.02 17.15 -23.83
CA ASP A 123 15.18 18.50 -24.41
C ASP A 123 14.77 19.64 -23.43
N SER A 124 14.34 19.31 -22.22
CA SER A 124 13.95 20.31 -21.21
C SER A 124 15.11 21.23 -20.85
N PRO A 125 14.88 22.54 -20.70
CA PRO A 125 15.86 23.50 -20.21
C PRO A 125 16.21 23.31 -18.73
N ILE A 126 15.43 22.52 -17.97
CA ILE A 126 15.68 22.23 -16.56
C ILE A 126 16.87 21.28 -16.46
N GLN A 127 18.04 21.78 -16.02
CA GLN A 127 19.28 21.00 -15.93
C GLN A 127 19.62 20.57 -14.50
N GLN A 128 19.17 21.31 -13.49
CA GLN A 128 19.44 21.12 -12.08
C GLN A 128 18.19 21.41 -11.24
N LEU A 129 18.21 21.01 -9.97
CA LEU A 129 17.05 21.16 -9.07
C LEU A 129 16.63 22.62 -8.88
N ALA A 130 17.57 23.58 -8.91
CA ALA A 130 17.26 24.99 -8.79
C ALA A 130 16.39 25.53 -9.96
N ASP A 131 16.46 24.90 -11.13
CA ASP A 131 15.69 25.29 -12.32
C ASP A 131 14.19 24.91 -12.19
N LEU A 132 13.82 24.17 -11.14
CA LEU A 132 12.43 23.85 -10.82
C LEU A 132 11.63 25.06 -10.33
N LYS A 133 12.29 26.18 -9.98
CA LYS A 133 11.61 27.41 -9.55
C LYS A 133 10.62 27.90 -10.61
N GLY A 134 9.38 28.13 -10.21
CA GLY A 134 8.29 28.57 -11.10
C GLY A 134 7.80 27.52 -12.10
N LYS A 135 8.23 26.25 -11.97
CA LYS A 135 7.84 25.18 -12.89
C LYS A 135 6.60 24.45 -12.41
N LYS A 136 5.84 23.96 -13.38
CA LYS A 136 4.68 23.11 -13.14
C LYS A 136 5.10 21.64 -13.05
N ILE A 137 4.87 21.04 -11.89
CA ILE A 137 5.40 19.71 -11.59
C ILE A 137 4.26 18.75 -11.24
N ALA A 138 4.11 17.68 -12.01
CA ALA A 138 3.17 16.61 -11.68
C ALA A 138 3.71 15.78 -10.51
N VAL A 139 2.88 15.61 -9.50
CA VAL A 139 3.18 14.81 -8.31
C VAL A 139 1.90 14.20 -7.73
N THR A 140 1.97 12.99 -7.19
CA THR A 140 0.81 12.40 -6.49
C THR A 140 0.81 12.86 -5.03
N LYS A 141 -0.29 13.46 -4.60
CA LYS A 141 -0.46 13.99 -3.23
C LYS A 141 -0.24 12.88 -2.19
N ALA A 142 0.53 13.19 -1.15
CA ALA A 142 0.85 12.29 -0.04
C ALA A 142 1.62 11.01 -0.42
N ALA A 143 2.04 10.83 -1.67
CA ALA A 143 2.90 9.72 -2.06
C ALA A 143 4.37 9.96 -1.64
N GLY A 144 5.21 8.92 -1.62
CA GLY A 144 6.64 9.05 -1.34
C GLY A 144 7.36 10.05 -2.26
N THR A 145 6.94 10.09 -3.51
CA THR A 145 7.41 11.08 -4.50
C THR A 145 7.10 12.54 -4.12
N HIS A 146 6.05 12.78 -3.32
CA HIS A 146 5.77 14.11 -2.81
C HIS A 146 6.83 14.53 -1.78
N TYR A 147 7.28 13.61 -0.93
CA TYR A 147 8.40 13.86 -0.03
C TYR A 147 9.72 14.02 -0.79
N LEU A 148 9.98 13.19 -1.79
CA LEU A 148 11.16 13.35 -2.66
C LEU A 148 11.20 14.77 -3.26
N LEU A 149 10.07 15.28 -3.76
CA LEU A 149 9.99 16.63 -4.33
C LEU A 149 10.33 17.68 -3.27
N ILE A 150 9.75 17.60 -2.07
CA ILE A 150 10.04 18.54 -0.97
C ILE A 150 11.53 18.48 -0.59
N ALA A 151 12.10 17.29 -0.45
CA ALA A 151 13.50 17.10 -0.10
C ALA A 151 14.45 17.65 -1.18
N ALA A 152 14.12 17.44 -2.46
CA ALA A 152 14.88 17.95 -3.60
C ALA A 152 14.83 19.48 -3.68
N LEU A 153 13.66 20.09 -3.49
CA LEU A 153 13.50 21.55 -3.44
C LEU A 153 14.31 22.14 -2.28
N ASN A 154 14.19 21.59 -1.07
CA ASN A 154 14.97 22.04 0.09
C ASN A 154 16.47 21.96 -0.15
N LYS A 155 16.96 20.90 -0.82
CA LYS A 155 18.37 20.76 -1.19
C LYS A 155 18.83 21.85 -2.15
N ALA A 156 17.92 22.33 -3.02
CA ALA A 156 18.18 23.43 -3.95
C ALA A 156 17.95 24.83 -3.34
N GLY A 157 17.61 24.92 -2.05
CA GLY A 157 17.28 26.20 -1.39
C GLY A 157 15.93 26.77 -1.80
N LEU A 158 15.02 25.93 -2.33
CA LEU A 158 13.67 26.31 -2.75
C LEU A 158 12.64 25.86 -1.72
N ALA A 159 11.58 26.65 -1.57
CA ALA A 159 10.38 26.28 -0.83
C ALA A 159 9.40 25.54 -1.77
N PHE A 160 8.48 24.76 -1.19
CA PHE A 160 7.43 24.11 -1.97
C PHE A 160 6.51 25.14 -2.68
N SER A 161 6.35 26.32 -2.11
CA SER A 161 5.62 27.44 -2.71
C SER A 161 6.33 28.09 -3.91
N ASP A 162 7.60 27.76 -4.18
CA ASP A 162 8.34 28.26 -5.35
C ASP A 162 8.01 27.51 -6.64
N ILE A 163 7.17 26.48 -6.59
CA ILE A 163 6.73 25.70 -7.75
C ILE A 163 5.21 25.70 -7.90
N GLU A 164 4.70 25.26 -9.06
CA GLU A 164 3.29 24.99 -9.30
C GLU A 164 3.04 23.46 -9.24
N PRO A 165 2.56 22.90 -8.12
CA PRO A 165 2.31 21.48 -8.02
C PRO A 165 1.01 21.11 -8.75
N ALA A 166 1.07 20.16 -9.68
CA ALA A 166 -0.09 19.53 -10.29
C ALA A 166 -0.33 18.18 -9.60
N TYR A 167 -1.34 18.11 -8.74
CA TYR A 167 -1.70 16.89 -8.03
C TYR A 167 -2.47 15.93 -8.93
N LEU A 168 -1.77 14.91 -9.41
CA LEU A 168 -2.28 13.95 -10.39
C LEU A 168 -2.06 12.52 -9.92
N THR A 169 -2.94 11.61 -10.38
CA THR A 169 -2.67 10.17 -10.27
C THR A 169 -1.46 9.80 -11.13
N PRO A 170 -0.82 8.63 -10.95
CA PRO A 170 0.28 8.24 -11.82
C PRO A 170 -0.09 8.22 -13.30
N ALA A 171 -1.28 7.74 -13.66
CA ALA A 171 -1.76 7.68 -15.04
C ALA A 171 -1.97 9.08 -15.63
N ASP A 172 -2.62 9.98 -14.89
CA ASP A 172 -2.85 11.37 -15.32
C ASP A 172 -1.54 12.16 -15.37
N GLY A 173 -0.64 11.93 -14.40
CA GLY A 173 0.70 12.50 -14.38
C GLY A 173 1.52 12.09 -15.60
N ARG A 174 1.43 10.81 -15.98
CA ARG A 174 2.02 10.29 -17.20
C ARG A 174 1.48 11.03 -18.44
N ALA A 175 0.16 11.08 -18.58
CA ALA A 175 -0.49 11.74 -19.72
C ALA A 175 -0.17 13.24 -19.78
N ALA A 176 -0.15 13.94 -18.64
CA ALA A 176 0.23 15.34 -18.57
C ALA A 176 1.68 15.58 -18.99
N PHE A 177 2.60 14.70 -18.56
CA PHE A 177 4.01 14.77 -18.91
C PHE A 177 4.25 14.52 -20.41
N GLU A 178 3.64 13.49 -20.98
CA GLU A 178 3.70 13.16 -22.41
C GLU A 178 3.20 14.30 -23.32
N ASN A 179 2.14 14.97 -22.88
CA ASN A 179 1.49 16.04 -23.65
C ASN A 179 2.05 17.45 -23.31
N ASN A 180 3.21 17.56 -22.69
CA ASN A 180 3.85 18.82 -22.32
C ASN A 180 2.96 19.77 -21.48
N LYS A 181 2.09 19.22 -20.63
CA LYS A 181 1.22 19.99 -19.73
C LYS A 181 1.87 20.27 -18.38
N VAL A 182 2.99 19.62 -18.11
CA VAL A 182 3.85 19.82 -16.94
C VAL A 182 5.32 19.81 -17.39
N ASP A 183 6.17 20.52 -16.66
CA ASP A 183 7.60 20.66 -16.95
C ASP A 183 8.40 19.46 -16.44
N ALA A 184 7.98 18.90 -15.31
CA ALA A 184 8.57 17.73 -14.66
C ALA A 184 7.49 16.80 -14.12
N TRP A 185 7.85 15.55 -13.93
CA TRP A 185 7.00 14.56 -13.27
C TRP A 185 7.79 13.82 -12.19
N VAL A 186 7.21 13.73 -10.98
CA VAL A 186 7.80 12.95 -9.88
C VAL A 186 7.01 11.66 -9.76
N THR A 187 7.68 10.55 -10.02
CA THR A 187 7.02 9.25 -10.14
C THR A 187 7.86 8.12 -9.55
N TRP A 188 7.28 6.92 -9.49
CA TRP A 188 7.87 5.72 -8.90
C TRP A 188 7.71 4.51 -9.82
N GLU A 189 8.35 3.39 -9.48
CA GLU A 189 8.28 2.15 -10.24
C GLU A 189 6.87 1.49 -10.19
N PRO A 190 6.37 0.91 -11.25
CA PRO A 190 7.02 0.72 -12.57
C PRO A 190 6.86 1.90 -13.55
N PHE A 191 6.15 2.96 -13.17
CA PHE A 191 5.87 4.11 -14.03
C PHE A 191 7.16 4.83 -14.45
N LEU A 192 8.15 4.90 -13.53
CA LEU A 192 9.45 5.51 -13.78
C LEU A 192 10.20 4.81 -14.92
N THR A 193 10.48 3.53 -14.78
CA THR A 193 11.17 2.76 -15.82
C THR A 193 10.37 2.72 -17.12
N SER A 194 9.05 2.60 -17.04
CA SER A 194 8.18 2.62 -18.23
C SER A 194 8.32 3.92 -19.01
N VAL A 195 8.28 5.09 -18.35
CA VAL A 195 8.43 6.36 -19.06
C VAL A 195 9.82 6.55 -19.65
N GLN A 196 10.86 6.14 -18.91
CA GLN A 196 12.24 6.25 -19.36
C GLN A 196 12.54 5.40 -20.60
N ARG A 197 11.87 4.27 -20.75
CA ARG A 197 12.04 3.38 -21.91
C ARG A 197 11.22 3.78 -23.13
N GLN A 198 10.09 4.45 -22.90
CA GLN A 198 9.16 4.79 -23.97
C GLN A 198 9.31 6.24 -24.48
N LEU A 199 9.89 7.12 -23.67
CA LEU A 199 10.08 8.53 -24.02
C LEU A 199 11.52 8.99 -23.79
N PRO A 200 12.01 9.94 -24.58
CA PRO A 200 13.29 10.61 -24.33
C PRO A 200 13.18 11.45 -23.04
N THR A 201 13.65 10.89 -21.94
CA THR A 201 13.64 11.53 -20.62
C THR A 201 15.04 11.61 -20.02
N ARG A 202 15.15 12.41 -18.98
CA ARG A 202 16.34 12.51 -18.12
C ARG A 202 15.90 12.56 -16.67
N THR A 203 16.56 11.76 -15.82
CA THR A 203 16.41 11.85 -14.37
C THR A 203 17.14 13.10 -13.87
N LEU A 204 16.40 13.97 -13.19
CA LEU A 204 16.95 15.15 -12.55
C LEU A 204 17.52 14.81 -11.17
N ALA A 205 16.79 13.98 -10.41
CA ALA A 205 17.21 13.39 -9.15
C ALA A 205 16.37 12.13 -8.86
N ASP A 206 16.95 11.18 -8.15
CA ASP A 206 16.26 10.07 -7.49
C ASP A 206 16.24 10.27 -5.97
N GLY A 207 15.82 9.26 -5.22
CA GLY A 207 15.77 9.32 -3.76
C GLY A 207 17.12 9.22 -3.06
N THR A 208 18.22 8.93 -3.79
CA THR A 208 19.53 8.73 -3.19
C THR A 208 20.01 9.98 -2.45
N GLY A 209 20.23 9.85 -1.14
CA GLY A 209 20.60 10.98 -0.27
C GLY A 209 19.49 12.03 -0.04
N LEU A 210 18.25 11.76 -0.48
CA LEU A 210 17.09 12.65 -0.34
C LEU A 210 15.93 12.00 0.41
N ALA A 211 15.53 10.79 0.00
CA ALA A 211 14.37 10.09 0.54
C ALA A 211 14.60 8.57 0.43
N SER A 212 14.53 7.85 1.53
CA SER A 212 14.84 6.41 1.56
C SER A 212 13.79 5.56 0.86
N TYR A 213 12.56 6.08 0.76
CA TYR A 213 11.45 5.40 0.11
C TYR A 213 11.20 4.01 0.70
N LYS A 214 10.99 3.95 2.00
CA LYS A 214 10.46 2.75 2.65
C LYS A 214 9.01 2.53 2.27
N ARG A 215 8.58 1.30 2.37
CA ARG A 215 7.17 0.94 2.19
C ARG A 215 6.69 0.18 3.40
N TYR A 216 5.43 0.44 3.79
CA TYR A 216 4.83 -0.13 4.97
C TYR A 216 3.55 -0.87 4.62
N TYR A 217 3.34 -1.99 5.29
CA TYR A 217 2.10 -2.73 5.31
C TYR A 217 1.38 -2.43 6.62
N LEU A 218 0.12 -2.07 6.52
CA LEU A 218 -0.66 -1.57 7.66
C LEU A 218 -2.00 -2.29 7.79
N THR A 219 -2.53 -2.25 9.00
CA THR A 219 -3.86 -2.73 9.32
C THR A 219 -4.51 -1.78 10.33
N GLY A 220 -5.85 -1.88 10.50
CA GLY A 220 -6.53 -1.19 11.57
C GLY A 220 -6.12 -1.76 12.94
N THR A 221 -5.91 -0.91 13.94
CA THR A 221 -5.52 -1.37 15.29
C THR A 221 -6.53 -2.35 15.91
N PRO A 222 -7.85 -2.20 15.72
CA PRO A 222 -8.80 -3.22 16.19
C PRO A 222 -8.61 -4.56 15.50
N TYR A 223 -8.38 -4.57 14.18
CA TYR A 223 -8.13 -5.79 13.41
C TYR A 223 -6.84 -6.49 13.85
N ALA A 224 -5.76 -5.73 14.05
CA ALA A 224 -4.49 -6.28 14.53
C ALA A 224 -4.60 -7.01 15.87
N LYS A 225 -5.50 -6.55 16.75
CA LYS A 225 -5.74 -7.16 18.06
C LYS A 225 -6.62 -8.40 17.97
N ALA A 226 -7.58 -8.40 17.04
CA ALA A 226 -8.53 -9.50 16.89
C ALA A 226 -7.94 -10.67 16.07
N HIS A 227 -7.04 -10.40 15.12
CA HIS A 227 -6.54 -11.37 14.14
C HIS A 227 -5.00 -11.38 14.02
N PRO A 228 -4.25 -11.55 15.13
CA PRO A 228 -2.79 -11.55 15.10
C PRO A 228 -2.22 -12.72 14.27
N GLU A 229 -2.92 -13.86 14.22
CA GLU A 229 -2.56 -15.04 13.43
C GLU A 229 -2.65 -14.77 11.93
N VAL A 230 -3.68 -14.02 11.48
CA VAL A 230 -3.80 -13.60 10.08
C VAL A 230 -2.63 -12.69 9.69
N LEU A 231 -2.28 -11.73 10.53
CA LEU A 231 -1.14 -10.84 10.27
C LEU A 231 0.18 -11.61 10.18
N LYS A 232 0.37 -12.61 11.05
CA LYS A 232 1.55 -13.47 11.02
C LYS A 232 1.64 -14.21 9.69
N LEU A 233 0.55 -14.84 9.28
CA LEU A 233 0.49 -15.57 8.01
C LEU A 233 0.74 -14.66 6.81
N VAL A 234 0.08 -13.49 6.76
CA VAL A 234 0.30 -12.49 5.69
C VAL A 234 1.75 -12.01 5.67
N TYR A 235 2.34 -11.73 6.84
CA TYR A 235 3.74 -11.35 6.94
C TYR A 235 4.68 -12.43 6.37
N GLU A 236 4.47 -13.69 6.75
CA GLU A 236 5.27 -14.82 6.25
C GLU A 236 5.15 -14.97 4.73
N GLN A 237 3.94 -14.85 4.18
CA GLN A 237 3.71 -14.90 2.73
C GLN A 237 4.36 -13.72 1.99
N LEU A 238 4.32 -12.53 2.54
CA LEU A 238 5.01 -11.36 1.99
C LEU A 238 6.53 -11.53 1.99
N HIS A 239 7.08 -12.06 3.08
CA HIS A 239 8.51 -12.34 3.18
C HIS A 239 8.96 -13.35 2.12
N GLN A 240 8.25 -14.48 1.99
CA GLN A 240 8.51 -15.49 0.96
C GLN A 240 8.38 -14.94 -0.46
N ALA A 241 7.35 -14.12 -0.72
CA ALA A 241 7.16 -13.47 -2.02
C ALA A 241 8.33 -12.52 -2.36
N GLY A 242 8.83 -11.78 -1.37
CA GLY A 242 9.99 -10.90 -1.53
C GLY A 242 11.26 -11.67 -1.91
N GLU A 243 11.55 -12.77 -1.21
CA GLU A 243 12.66 -13.66 -1.54
C GLU A 243 12.51 -14.28 -2.94
N TRP A 244 11.29 -14.68 -3.30
CA TRP A 244 11.01 -15.25 -4.61
C TRP A 244 11.23 -14.26 -5.74
N VAL A 245 10.77 -13.00 -5.61
CA VAL A 245 11.01 -11.94 -6.62
C VAL A 245 12.49 -11.71 -6.84
N LYS A 246 13.27 -11.69 -5.76
CA LYS A 246 14.73 -11.46 -5.83
C LYS A 246 15.48 -12.62 -6.49
N SER A 247 15.03 -13.85 -6.25
CA SER A 247 15.65 -15.06 -6.83
C SER A 247 15.13 -15.41 -8.22
N HIS A 248 13.94 -14.92 -8.61
CA HIS A 248 13.27 -15.20 -9.88
C HIS A 248 12.79 -13.91 -10.60
N PRO A 249 13.67 -12.91 -10.82
CA PRO A 249 13.26 -11.59 -11.28
C PRO A 249 12.53 -11.62 -12.63
N ARG A 250 12.99 -12.48 -13.56
CA ARG A 250 12.39 -12.62 -14.88
C ARG A 250 11.02 -13.29 -14.84
N ASP A 251 10.82 -14.28 -13.96
CA ASP A 251 9.51 -14.92 -13.84
C ASP A 251 8.50 -14.01 -13.13
N ALA A 252 8.95 -13.25 -12.12
CA ALA A 252 8.14 -12.19 -11.53
C ALA A 252 7.73 -11.15 -12.59
N ALA A 253 8.65 -10.75 -13.47
CA ALA A 253 8.35 -9.82 -14.54
C ALA A 253 7.33 -10.34 -15.56
N LYS A 254 7.38 -11.64 -15.91
CA LYS A 254 6.38 -12.27 -16.77
C LYS A 254 4.96 -12.25 -16.17
N VAL A 255 4.86 -12.41 -14.85
CA VAL A 255 3.57 -12.37 -14.15
C VAL A 255 3.05 -10.92 -14.06
N LEU A 256 3.90 -9.98 -13.72
CA LEU A 256 3.52 -8.59 -13.45
C LEU A 256 3.28 -7.75 -14.70
N GLY A 257 4.02 -7.99 -15.78
CA GLY A 257 3.98 -7.20 -17.00
C GLY A 257 2.56 -7.02 -17.59
N PRO A 258 1.79 -8.09 -17.81
CA PRO A 258 0.40 -8.00 -18.27
C PRO A 258 -0.49 -7.16 -17.32
N LEU A 259 -0.27 -7.23 -16.01
CA LEU A 259 -1.05 -6.55 -14.99
C LEU A 259 -0.70 -5.05 -14.89
N TRP A 260 0.51 -4.67 -15.27
CA TRP A 260 1.00 -3.29 -15.22
C TRP A 260 0.85 -2.53 -16.55
N GLY A 261 -0.16 -2.92 -17.34
CA GLY A 261 -0.47 -2.27 -18.62
C GLY A 261 0.31 -2.84 -19.78
N ASN A 262 0.54 -4.16 -19.79
CA ASN A 262 1.26 -4.90 -20.81
C ASN A 262 2.71 -4.42 -21.00
N LEU A 263 3.39 -4.13 -19.90
CA LEU A 263 4.82 -3.83 -19.94
C LEU A 263 5.60 -5.09 -20.36
N ASP A 264 6.63 -4.90 -21.18
CA ASP A 264 7.55 -5.97 -21.54
C ASP A 264 8.35 -6.46 -20.32
N VAL A 265 8.83 -7.70 -20.39
CA VAL A 265 9.53 -8.37 -19.30
C VAL A 265 10.78 -7.60 -18.87
N GLU A 266 11.53 -7.08 -19.81
CA GLU A 266 12.76 -6.32 -19.58
C GLU A 266 12.47 -5.00 -18.85
N THR A 267 11.36 -4.34 -19.12
CA THR A 267 10.92 -3.13 -18.43
C THR A 267 10.54 -3.44 -16.98
N VAL A 268 9.79 -4.51 -16.75
CA VAL A 268 9.37 -4.90 -15.40
C VAL A 268 10.55 -5.41 -14.57
N GLU A 269 11.44 -6.18 -15.17
CA GLU A 269 12.66 -6.66 -14.50
C GLU A 269 13.54 -5.48 -14.07
N ALA A 270 13.74 -4.49 -14.94
CA ALA A 270 14.48 -3.28 -14.61
C ALA A 270 13.80 -2.45 -13.51
N ALA A 271 12.48 -2.29 -13.56
CA ALA A 271 11.72 -1.61 -12.51
C ALA A 271 11.85 -2.32 -11.15
N ASN A 272 11.75 -3.65 -11.16
CA ASN A 272 11.88 -4.46 -9.95
C ASN A 272 13.30 -4.42 -9.35
N ALA A 273 14.33 -4.23 -10.17
CA ALA A 273 15.72 -4.11 -9.70
C ALA A 273 15.96 -2.87 -8.82
N HIS A 274 15.12 -1.83 -8.95
CA HIS A 274 15.19 -0.63 -8.09
C HIS A 274 14.53 -0.83 -6.71
N ARG A 275 13.82 -1.94 -6.48
CA ARG A 275 13.12 -2.26 -5.23
C ARG A 275 13.88 -3.28 -4.40
N SER A 276 13.87 -3.10 -3.08
CA SER A 276 14.53 -4.03 -2.16
C SER A 276 13.79 -5.36 -2.03
N TYR A 277 12.46 -5.31 -1.98
CA TYR A 277 11.57 -6.44 -1.65
C TYR A 277 11.97 -7.23 -0.40
N GLU A 278 12.78 -6.63 0.45
CA GLU A 278 13.21 -7.21 1.70
C GLU A 278 12.21 -6.86 2.78
N VAL A 279 11.27 -7.77 3.02
CA VAL A 279 10.21 -7.61 4.03
C VAL A 279 10.79 -7.87 5.42
N ARG A 280 10.56 -6.94 6.33
CA ARG A 280 11.05 -6.96 7.71
C ARG A 280 9.94 -6.57 8.70
N PRO A 281 10.05 -6.96 9.99
CA PRO A 281 9.22 -6.37 11.03
C PRO A 281 9.45 -4.86 11.14
N VAL A 282 8.49 -4.15 11.70
CA VAL A 282 8.63 -2.73 12.04
C VAL A 282 8.93 -2.62 13.53
N THR A 283 9.84 -1.71 13.89
CA THR A 283 10.11 -1.36 15.29
C THR A 283 10.04 0.16 15.47
N LEU A 284 9.67 0.65 16.64
CA LEU A 284 9.45 2.09 16.87
C LEU A 284 10.72 2.93 16.66
N ASP A 285 11.90 2.39 17.00
CA ASP A 285 13.19 3.04 16.78
C ASP A 285 13.53 3.26 15.30
N GLN A 286 12.94 2.46 14.40
CA GLN A 286 13.12 2.59 12.95
C GLN A 286 12.24 3.70 12.33
N LEU A 287 11.32 4.28 13.10
CA LEU A 287 10.41 5.34 12.65
C LEU A 287 10.99 6.76 12.73
N GLY A 288 12.26 6.91 13.11
CA GLY A 288 12.91 8.23 13.17
C GLY A 288 12.93 9.00 11.83
N GLU A 289 12.93 8.28 10.70
CA GLU A 289 12.80 8.89 9.38
C GLU A 289 11.37 9.37 9.10
N GLN A 290 10.36 8.67 9.61
CA GLN A 290 8.97 9.09 9.54
C GLN A 290 8.75 10.46 10.19
N GLN A 291 9.47 10.77 11.27
CA GLN A 291 9.42 12.09 11.89
C GLN A 291 9.95 13.18 10.96
N LYS A 292 11.08 12.92 10.26
CA LYS A 292 11.61 13.89 9.28
C LYS A 292 10.63 14.16 8.15
N ILE A 293 9.91 13.12 7.70
CA ILE A 293 8.85 13.25 6.69
C ILE A 293 7.72 14.12 7.23
N ALA A 294 7.21 13.83 8.43
CA ALA A 294 6.15 14.59 9.07
C ALA A 294 6.52 16.07 9.22
N ASP A 295 7.72 16.35 9.73
CA ASP A 295 8.24 17.71 9.92
C ASP A 295 8.37 18.47 8.59
N ALA A 296 8.84 17.80 7.53
CA ALA A 296 8.98 18.41 6.20
C ALA A 296 7.62 18.81 5.61
N PHE A 297 6.61 17.95 5.71
CA PHE A 297 5.25 18.24 5.25
C PHE A 297 4.58 19.33 6.10
N PHE A 298 4.77 19.31 7.40
CA PHE A 298 4.24 20.34 8.29
C PHE A 298 4.88 21.69 7.99
N LYS A 299 6.20 21.76 7.86
CA LYS A 299 6.94 22.98 7.48
C LYS A 299 6.53 23.53 6.11
N ALA A 300 6.20 22.64 5.18
CA ALA A 300 5.69 23.02 3.85
C ALA A 300 4.22 23.48 3.86
N GLY A 301 3.53 23.46 5.01
CA GLY A 301 2.11 23.81 5.14
C GLY A 301 1.16 22.77 4.53
N LEU A 302 1.62 21.55 4.32
CA LEU A 302 0.88 20.47 3.67
C LEU A 302 0.21 19.51 4.66
N LEU A 303 0.54 19.62 5.96
CA LEU A 303 -0.17 19.00 7.07
C LEU A 303 -0.84 20.07 7.93
N PRO A 304 -2.08 19.83 8.40
CA PRO A 304 -2.83 20.80 9.20
C PRO A 304 -2.28 20.94 10.63
N LYS A 305 -1.54 19.95 11.11
CA LYS A 305 -0.94 19.91 12.45
C LYS A 305 0.36 19.10 12.44
N ALA A 306 1.21 19.33 13.42
CA ALA A 306 2.37 18.49 13.65
C ALA A 306 1.94 17.07 14.04
N VAL A 307 2.71 16.09 13.62
CA VAL A 307 2.49 14.66 13.88
C VAL A 307 3.71 14.11 14.61
N ASP A 308 3.49 13.40 15.70
CA ASP A 308 4.50 12.56 16.33
C ASP A 308 4.47 11.19 15.64
N ALA A 309 5.46 10.92 14.81
CA ALA A 309 5.51 9.70 14.02
C ALA A 309 5.68 8.42 14.86
N GLN A 310 6.04 8.54 16.14
CA GLN A 310 6.16 7.42 17.06
C GLN A 310 4.86 7.12 17.83
N ASP A 311 3.87 8.02 17.78
CA ASP A 311 2.54 7.77 18.37
C ASP A 311 1.71 6.84 17.46
N VAL A 312 2.21 5.61 17.28
CA VAL A 312 1.60 4.56 16.48
C VAL A 312 1.72 3.20 17.14
N GLN A 313 0.90 2.26 16.69
CA GLN A 313 1.01 0.86 17.09
C GLN A 313 1.89 0.09 16.10
N VAL A 314 2.67 -0.83 16.65
CA VAL A 314 3.51 -1.76 15.88
C VAL A 314 3.17 -3.17 16.29
N TRP A 315 2.87 -4.02 15.34
CA TRP A 315 2.65 -5.44 15.55
C TRP A 315 4.01 -6.15 15.72
N LYS A 316 4.05 -7.15 16.58
CA LYS A 316 5.24 -7.99 16.80
C LYS A 316 4.92 -9.39 16.32
N PRO A 317 5.68 -9.94 15.34
CA PRO A 317 5.52 -11.30 14.87
C PRO A 317 5.80 -12.37 15.89
#